data_80cbcfdad0559f48c8e05d9a12be6a20
#
_entry.id   80cbcfdad0559f48c8e05d9a12be6a20
#
_cell.length_a   1.000
_cell.length_b   1.000
_cell.length_c   1.000
_cell.angle_alpha   90.00
_cell.angle_beta   90.00
_cell.angle_gamma   90.00
#
_symmetry.space_group_name_H-M   'P 1'
#
loop_
_entity.id
_entity.type
_entity.pdbx_description
1 polymer ?
#
loop_
_entity_poly.entity_id
_entity_poly.type
_entity_poly.pdbx_seq_one_letter_code
_entity_poly.pdbx_strand_id
1 'polypeptide(L)'
;IRPAYYYIDDEIIVATSERPVIQTAFNVPTESIKEIERGHSLVVKKDGSYAMVSVKPQLERKACSFERIYFSRGNDQDIYQERMNLGKRLCPTVLKTINNDLKNTVFSFIPNTAEVSFYGMMKGMNEALNLEKTKIIESIGKTLFTASIPSMSFSVF
;
A
#
# COMPACT_ATOMS: atom_id res chain seq x y z
N ILE A 1 17.94 14.27 0.54
CA ILE A 1 18.07 14.29 -0.94
C ILE A 1 16.86 13.54 -1.47
N ARG A 2 16.11 14.17 -2.39
CA ARG A 2 14.96 13.53 -3.04
C ARG A 2 15.45 12.49 -4.04
N PRO A 3 14.71 11.40 -4.26
CA PRO A 3 15.00 10.47 -5.34
C PRO A 3 14.86 11.17 -6.70
N ALA A 4 15.59 10.69 -7.67
CA ALA A 4 15.44 11.08 -9.07
C ALA A 4 15.32 9.82 -9.92
N TYR A 5 14.37 9.83 -10.83
CA TYR A 5 14.06 8.72 -11.72
C TYR A 5 14.37 9.11 -13.15
N TYR A 6 14.71 8.13 -13.96
CA TYR A 6 14.96 8.33 -15.38
C TYR A 6 14.44 7.20 -16.23
N TYR A 7 14.15 7.53 -17.48
CA TYR A 7 13.81 6.61 -18.54
C TYR A 7 14.61 7.00 -19.79
N ILE A 8 15.11 6.03 -20.51
CA ILE A 8 15.90 6.23 -21.73
C ILE A 8 15.49 5.18 -22.75
N ASP A 9 15.19 5.64 -23.95
CA ASP A 9 15.03 4.82 -25.15
C ASP A 9 15.78 5.46 -26.33
N ASP A 10 15.49 5.00 -27.56
CA ASP A 10 16.15 5.45 -28.78
C ASP A 10 15.76 6.89 -29.17
N GLU A 11 14.67 7.42 -28.64
CA GLU A 11 14.12 8.72 -29.03
C GLU A 11 14.28 9.77 -27.93
N ILE A 12 14.18 9.36 -26.65
CA ILE A 12 14.12 10.31 -25.53
C ILE A 12 14.98 9.90 -24.33
N ILE A 13 15.49 10.91 -23.64
CA ILE A 13 16.05 10.80 -22.29
C ILE A 13 15.23 11.73 -21.39
N VAL A 14 14.57 11.17 -20.39
CA VAL A 14 13.77 11.92 -19.44
C VAL A 14 14.20 11.63 -18.01
N ALA A 15 14.26 12.66 -17.17
CA ALA A 15 14.55 12.54 -15.75
C ALA A 15 13.59 13.41 -14.93
N THR A 16 13.08 12.87 -13.83
CA THR A 16 12.12 13.53 -12.94
C THR A 16 12.41 13.19 -11.49
N SER A 17 11.80 13.94 -10.57
CA SER A 17 11.80 13.61 -9.14
C SER A 17 10.72 12.59 -8.74
N GLU A 18 9.82 12.25 -9.64
CA GLU A 18 8.66 11.40 -9.35
C GLU A 18 8.43 10.39 -10.48
N ARG A 19 8.53 9.10 -10.18
CA ARG A 19 8.34 7.98 -11.14
C ARG A 19 7.00 8.04 -11.90
N PRO A 20 5.84 8.32 -11.26
CA PRO A 20 4.56 8.37 -11.95
C PRO A 20 4.46 9.43 -13.05
N VAL A 21 5.27 10.47 -12.98
CA VAL A 21 5.30 11.52 -14.02
C VAL A 21 5.80 10.94 -15.34
N ILE A 22 6.90 10.18 -15.30
CA ILE A 22 7.43 9.50 -16.50
C ILE A 22 6.41 8.50 -17.03
N GLN A 23 5.88 7.64 -16.14
CA GLN A 23 4.91 6.61 -16.50
C GLN A 23 3.69 7.19 -17.22
N THR A 24 3.12 8.26 -16.68
CA THR A 24 1.89 8.86 -17.22
C THR A 24 2.15 9.67 -18.47
N ALA A 25 3.22 10.47 -18.50
CA ALA A 25 3.48 11.36 -19.62
C ALA A 25 3.94 10.63 -20.88
N PHE A 26 4.68 9.52 -20.71
CA PHE A 26 5.27 8.78 -21.83
C PHE A 26 4.63 7.39 -22.02
N ASN A 27 3.63 7.04 -21.21
CA ASN A 27 2.92 5.76 -21.26
C ASN A 27 3.87 4.53 -21.25
N VAL A 28 4.89 4.58 -20.39
CA VAL A 28 5.89 3.52 -20.27
C VAL A 28 5.63 2.65 -19.04
N PRO A 29 6.01 1.35 -19.08
CA PRO A 29 5.88 0.47 -17.93
C PRO A 29 6.72 0.95 -16.74
N THR A 30 6.21 0.78 -15.53
CA THR A 30 6.91 1.19 -14.30
C THR A 30 8.28 0.54 -14.17
N GLU A 31 8.42 -0.70 -14.64
CA GLU A 31 9.65 -1.51 -14.59
C GLU A 31 10.77 -0.94 -15.47
N SER A 32 10.43 -0.16 -16.49
CA SER A 32 11.42 0.49 -17.37
C SER A 32 12.00 1.77 -16.77
N ILE A 33 11.37 2.31 -15.73
CA ILE A 33 11.79 3.54 -15.06
C ILE A 33 12.76 3.20 -13.94
N LYS A 34 13.97 3.75 -14.01
CA LYS A 34 15.06 3.48 -13.07
C LYS A 34 15.26 4.65 -12.10
N GLU A 35 15.63 4.35 -10.86
CA GLU A 35 16.08 5.36 -9.91
C GLU A 35 17.59 5.64 -10.13
N ILE A 36 17.97 6.91 -10.11
CA ILE A 36 19.40 7.28 -10.12
C ILE A 36 20.00 6.87 -8.79
N GLU A 37 21.02 6.03 -8.83
CA GLU A 37 21.69 5.56 -7.64
C GLU A 37 22.31 6.73 -6.85
N ARG A 38 22.33 6.57 -5.54
CA ARG A 38 22.91 7.58 -4.63
C ARG A 38 24.39 7.77 -4.94
N GLY A 39 24.81 9.03 -4.95
CA GLY A 39 26.19 9.39 -5.29
C GLY A 39 26.49 9.37 -6.78
N HIS A 40 25.49 9.09 -7.64
CA HIS A 40 25.60 9.10 -9.08
C HIS A 40 24.87 10.30 -9.71
N SER A 41 25.26 10.63 -10.91
CA SER A 41 24.62 11.63 -11.76
C SER A 41 24.42 11.07 -13.16
N LEU A 42 23.26 11.30 -13.74
CA LEU A 42 23.00 11.09 -15.15
C LEU A 42 23.56 12.31 -15.91
N VAL A 43 24.56 12.10 -16.73
CA VAL A 43 25.17 13.13 -17.57
C VAL A 43 24.73 12.91 -19.00
N VAL A 44 24.07 13.89 -19.60
CA VAL A 44 23.62 13.85 -21.00
C VAL A 44 24.35 14.96 -21.75
N LYS A 45 24.97 14.63 -22.87
CA LYS A 45 25.70 15.59 -23.73
C LYS A 45 24.79 16.08 -24.87
N LYS A 46 25.22 17.15 -25.53
CA LYS A 46 24.51 17.75 -26.65
C LYS A 46 24.35 16.83 -27.88
N ASP A 47 25.23 15.85 -28.02
CA ASP A 47 25.20 14.83 -29.09
C ASP A 47 24.24 13.65 -28.80
N GLY A 48 23.51 13.72 -27.67
CA GLY A 48 22.60 12.66 -27.22
C GLY A 48 23.30 11.54 -26.45
N SER A 49 24.64 11.51 -26.39
CA SER A 49 25.33 10.51 -25.58
C SER A 49 25.08 10.72 -24.09
N TYR A 50 24.96 9.65 -23.34
CA TYR A 50 24.71 9.72 -21.90
C TYR A 50 25.62 8.75 -21.13
N ALA A 51 25.85 9.05 -19.86
CA ALA A 51 26.58 8.19 -18.95
C ALA A 51 26.07 8.37 -17.51
N MET A 52 26.07 7.27 -16.76
CA MET A 52 25.87 7.31 -15.32
C MET A 52 27.26 7.45 -14.66
N VAL A 53 27.49 8.59 -14.02
CA VAL A 53 28.81 8.94 -13.46
C VAL A 53 28.74 8.89 -11.94
N SER A 54 29.64 8.14 -11.31
CA SER A 54 29.83 8.19 -9.86
C SER A 54 30.52 9.48 -9.46
N VAL A 55 29.83 10.32 -8.69
CA VAL A 55 30.31 11.62 -8.21
C VAL A 55 30.84 11.51 -6.79
N LYS A 56 30.21 10.66 -5.97
CA LYS A 56 30.60 10.39 -4.59
C LYS A 56 30.35 8.92 -4.25
N PRO A 57 31.12 8.33 -3.33
CA PRO A 57 30.86 6.99 -2.86
C PRO A 57 29.46 6.92 -2.22
N GLN A 58 28.79 5.80 -2.42
CA GLN A 58 27.51 5.56 -1.76
C GLN A 58 27.71 5.41 -0.25
N LEU A 59 26.95 6.17 0.51
CA LEU A 59 26.89 6.03 1.95
C LEU A 59 25.74 5.08 2.34
N GLU A 60 25.72 4.67 3.61
CA GLU A 60 24.63 3.89 4.18
C GLU A 60 23.25 4.52 3.90
N ARG A 61 22.27 3.69 3.56
CA ARG A 61 20.91 4.17 3.33
C ARG A 61 20.22 4.51 4.64
N LYS A 62 20.05 5.78 4.90
CA LYS A 62 19.22 6.30 5.99
C LYS A 62 17.91 6.82 5.40
N ALA A 63 16.95 5.89 5.22
CA ALA A 63 15.64 6.22 4.67
C ALA A 63 14.84 7.07 5.67
N CYS A 64 14.21 8.13 5.17
CA CYS A 64 13.32 8.98 5.95
C CYS A 64 11.87 8.66 5.60
N SER A 65 11.05 8.31 6.58
CA SER A 65 9.62 8.06 6.39
C SER A 65 8.87 9.29 5.88
N PHE A 66 9.39 10.49 6.15
CA PHE A 66 8.80 11.74 5.68
C PHE A 66 8.78 11.84 4.15
N GLU A 67 9.79 11.30 3.47
CA GLU A 67 9.81 11.19 2.01
C GLU A 67 8.61 10.37 1.50
N ARG A 68 8.30 9.25 2.14
CA ARG A 68 7.22 8.35 1.74
C ARG A 68 5.82 8.88 2.09
N ILE A 69 5.71 9.64 3.16
CA ILE A 69 4.43 10.15 3.67
C ILE A 69 4.08 11.49 3.04
N TYR A 70 5.03 12.41 2.96
CA TYR A 70 4.77 13.81 2.61
C TYR A 70 5.13 14.14 1.15
N PHE A 71 6.34 13.77 0.71
CA PHE A 71 6.83 14.16 -0.62
C PHE A 71 6.37 13.23 -1.74
N SER A 72 6.24 11.94 -1.47
CA SER A 72 5.80 10.97 -2.47
C SER A 72 4.31 11.13 -2.79
N ARG A 73 3.94 10.83 -4.03
CA ARG A 73 2.54 10.96 -4.48
C ARG A 73 1.78 9.64 -4.35
N GLY A 74 0.50 9.75 -4.03
CA GLY A 74 -0.39 8.59 -3.89
C GLY A 74 -0.77 7.91 -5.22
N ASN A 75 -0.42 8.49 -6.36
CA ASN A 75 -0.57 7.87 -7.67
C ASN A 75 0.62 6.96 -8.06
N ASP A 76 1.68 6.92 -7.27
CA ASP A 76 2.70 5.88 -7.35
C ASP A 76 2.16 4.60 -6.74
N GLN A 77 2.21 3.48 -7.48
CA GLN A 77 1.65 2.20 -7.07
C GLN A 77 2.21 1.71 -5.74
N ASP A 78 3.52 1.80 -5.53
CA ASP A 78 4.16 1.33 -4.30
C ASP A 78 3.76 2.21 -3.11
N ILE A 79 3.74 3.53 -3.31
CA ILE A 79 3.31 4.49 -2.29
C ILE A 79 1.84 4.29 -1.93
N TYR A 80 1.00 4.05 -2.91
CA TYR A 80 -0.41 3.73 -2.70
C TYR A 80 -0.57 2.49 -1.81
N GLN A 81 0.12 1.39 -2.14
CA GLN A 81 0.07 0.15 -1.37
C GLN A 81 0.64 0.32 0.05
N GLU A 82 1.73 1.05 0.20
CA GLU A 82 2.28 1.34 1.52
C GLU A 82 1.29 2.11 2.40
N ARG A 83 0.64 3.13 1.85
CA ARG A 83 -0.36 3.92 2.58
C ARG A 83 -1.61 3.10 2.91
N MET A 84 -2.08 2.26 1.99
CA MET A 84 -3.17 1.31 2.26
C MET A 84 -2.81 0.36 3.41
N ASN A 85 -1.61 -0.21 3.37
CA ASN A 85 -1.13 -1.12 4.42
C ASN A 85 -0.95 -0.43 5.78
N LEU A 86 -0.52 0.84 5.79
CA LEU A 86 -0.42 1.65 7.01
C LEU A 86 -1.79 1.80 7.66
N GLY A 87 -2.81 2.17 6.88
CA GLY A 87 -4.18 2.28 7.36
C GLY A 87 -4.72 0.95 7.89
N LYS A 88 -4.50 -0.14 7.15
CA LYS A 88 -4.92 -1.48 7.59
C LYS A 88 -4.28 -1.88 8.92
N ARG A 89 -3.00 -1.55 9.13
CA ARG A 89 -2.29 -1.83 10.39
C ARG A 89 -2.79 -1.00 11.57
N LEU A 90 -3.36 0.18 11.32
CA LEU A 90 -3.98 1.01 12.37
C LEU A 90 -5.31 0.45 12.86
N CYS A 91 -6.02 -0.33 12.05
CA CYS A 91 -7.36 -0.83 12.34
C CYS A 91 -7.49 -1.49 13.73
N PRO A 92 -6.64 -2.43 14.18
CA PRO A 92 -6.77 -3.04 15.50
C PRO A 92 -6.66 -2.02 16.65
N THR A 93 -5.76 -1.05 16.52
CA THR A 93 -5.57 0.00 17.52
C THR A 93 -6.79 0.92 17.61
N VAL A 94 -7.33 1.30 16.45
CA VAL A 94 -8.53 2.14 16.38
C VAL A 94 -9.72 1.40 16.96
N LEU A 95 -9.97 0.16 16.58
CA LEU A 95 -11.04 -0.67 17.12
C LEU A 95 -10.96 -0.79 18.66
N LYS A 96 -9.76 -1.03 19.17
CA LYS A 96 -9.53 -1.07 20.62
C LYS A 96 -9.85 0.28 21.30
N THR A 97 -9.47 1.39 20.69
CA THR A 97 -9.69 2.74 21.24
C THR A 97 -11.18 3.09 21.35
N ILE A 98 -11.98 2.66 20.40
CA ILE A 98 -13.42 2.88 20.39
C ILE A 98 -14.22 1.75 21.08
N ASN A 99 -13.55 0.82 21.76
CA ASN A 99 -14.16 -0.37 22.39
C ASN A 99 -15.04 -1.18 21.41
N ASN A 100 -14.65 -1.25 20.15
CA ASN A 100 -15.39 -1.86 19.02
C ASN A 100 -16.79 -1.25 18.77
N ASP A 101 -17.08 -0.06 19.29
CA ASP A 101 -18.34 0.63 19.06
C ASP A 101 -18.37 1.32 17.68
N LEU A 102 -18.50 0.50 16.64
CA LEU A 102 -18.63 0.99 15.27
C LEU A 102 -19.97 1.70 15.00
N LYS A 103 -21.00 1.38 15.79
CA LYS A 103 -22.33 1.94 15.58
C LYS A 103 -22.41 3.43 15.91
N ASN A 104 -21.69 3.86 16.94
CA ASN A 104 -21.72 5.24 17.42
C ASN A 104 -20.44 6.02 17.05
N THR A 105 -19.59 5.46 16.15
CA THR A 105 -18.35 6.08 15.73
C THR A 105 -18.44 6.56 14.29
N VAL A 106 -18.05 7.81 14.06
CA VAL A 106 -17.87 8.39 12.73
C VAL A 106 -16.40 8.47 12.40
N PHE A 107 -16.02 7.94 11.24
CA PHE A 107 -14.66 7.99 10.75
C PHE A 107 -14.52 9.05 9.66
N SER A 108 -13.45 9.81 9.74
CA SER A 108 -13.10 10.82 8.76
C SER A 108 -11.59 10.94 8.61
N PHE A 109 -11.12 11.65 7.60
CA PHE A 109 -9.71 11.90 7.38
C PHE A 109 -9.46 13.36 7.02
N ILE A 110 -8.23 13.82 7.26
CA ILE A 110 -7.79 15.13 6.80
C ILE A 110 -7.21 14.99 5.39
N PRO A 111 -7.79 15.63 4.37
CA PRO A 111 -7.26 15.60 3.02
C PRO A 111 -5.86 16.24 2.97
N ASN A 112 -4.98 15.87 2.00
CA ASN A 112 -5.19 14.82 0.99
C ASN A 112 -4.35 13.59 1.33
N THR A 113 -3.26 13.74 2.10
CA THR A 113 -2.24 12.71 2.32
C THR A 113 -2.78 11.50 3.09
N ALA A 114 -3.71 11.73 4.01
CA ALA A 114 -4.30 10.68 4.85
C ALA A 114 -5.36 9.82 4.14
N GLU A 115 -5.87 10.26 2.99
CA GLU A 115 -7.00 9.63 2.28
C GLU A 115 -6.75 8.15 1.98
N VAL A 116 -5.63 7.81 1.37
CA VAL A 116 -5.30 6.42 1.02
C VAL A 116 -5.15 5.54 2.26
N SER A 117 -4.56 6.07 3.34
CA SER A 117 -4.46 5.35 4.61
C SER A 117 -5.83 5.15 5.25
N PHE A 118 -6.73 6.13 5.13
CA PHE A 118 -8.11 5.99 5.58
C PHE A 118 -8.84 4.85 4.85
N TYR A 119 -8.72 4.76 3.53
CA TYR A 119 -9.30 3.64 2.78
C TYR A 119 -8.71 2.30 3.19
N GLY A 120 -7.42 2.25 3.47
CA GLY A 120 -6.77 1.05 4.02
C GLY A 120 -7.34 0.64 5.38
N MET A 121 -7.58 1.60 6.26
CA MET A 121 -8.22 1.38 7.57
C MET A 121 -9.65 0.87 7.42
N MET A 122 -10.46 1.48 6.55
CA MET A 122 -11.84 1.04 6.28
C MET A 122 -11.88 -0.37 5.72
N LYS A 123 -10.95 -0.71 4.82
CA LYS A 123 -10.81 -2.07 4.31
C LYS A 123 -10.47 -3.07 5.43
N GLY A 124 -9.54 -2.72 6.31
CA GLY A 124 -9.20 -3.55 7.48
C GLY A 124 -10.38 -3.75 8.44
N MET A 125 -11.17 -2.71 8.68
CA MET A 125 -12.39 -2.81 9.50
C MET A 125 -13.44 -3.72 8.87
N ASN A 126 -13.68 -3.61 7.57
CA ASN A 126 -14.60 -4.50 6.85
C ASN A 126 -14.13 -5.97 6.89
N GLU A 127 -12.84 -6.22 6.76
CA GLU A 127 -12.27 -7.57 6.90
C GLU A 127 -12.50 -8.12 8.32
N ALA A 128 -12.26 -7.32 9.35
CA ALA A 128 -12.51 -7.70 10.74
C ALA A 128 -13.99 -8.03 10.99
N LEU A 129 -14.92 -7.19 10.54
CA LEU A 129 -16.36 -7.42 10.62
C LEU A 129 -16.79 -8.69 9.89
N ASN A 130 -16.23 -8.95 8.70
CA ASN A 130 -16.57 -10.17 7.96
C ASN A 130 -16.09 -11.42 8.67
N LEU A 131 -14.92 -11.39 9.30
CA LEU A 131 -14.42 -12.49 10.13
C LEU A 131 -15.34 -12.75 11.34
N GLU A 132 -15.83 -11.72 12.01
CA GLU A 132 -16.81 -11.87 13.11
C GLU A 132 -18.13 -12.46 12.62
N LYS A 133 -18.68 -11.95 11.51
CA LYS A 133 -19.89 -12.48 10.90
C LYS A 133 -19.73 -13.96 10.55
N THR A 134 -18.61 -14.35 9.97
CA THR A 134 -18.33 -15.76 9.63
C THR A 134 -18.34 -16.64 10.87
N LYS A 135 -17.66 -16.22 11.95
CA LYS A 135 -17.66 -16.96 13.22
C LYS A 135 -19.06 -17.14 13.81
N ILE A 136 -19.89 -16.10 13.76
CA ILE A 136 -21.27 -16.14 14.23
C ILE A 136 -22.09 -17.15 13.39
N ILE A 137 -22.00 -17.09 12.07
CA ILE A 137 -22.69 -17.99 11.16
C ILE A 137 -22.27 -19.44 11.40
N GLU A 138 -20.97 -19.71 11.54
CA GLU A 138 -20.45 -21.04 11.86
C GLU A 138 -20.94 -21.57 13.21
N SER A 139 -21.01 -20.70 14.23
CA SER A 139 -21.53 -21.09 15.55
C SER A 139 -23.00 -21.44 15.52
N ILE A 140 -23.82 -20.65 14.80
CA ILE A 140 -25.26 -20.93 14.61
C ILE A 140 -25.46 -22.23 13.82
N GLY A 141 -24.70 -22.43 12.74
CA GLY A 141 -24.74 -23.64 11.93
C GLY A 141 -24.43 -24.90 12.74
N LYS A 142 -23.39 -24.86 13.59
CA LYS A 142 -23.07 -25.98 14.50
C LYS A 142 -24.17 -26.24 15.49
N THR A 143 -24.76 -25.21 16.09
CA THR A 143 -25.86 -25.34 17.06
C THR A 143 -27.11 -25.94 16.42
N LEU A 144 -27.47 -25.52 15.22
CA LEU A 144 -28.57 -26.08 14.47
C LEU A 144 -28.33 -27.55 14.09
N PHE A 145 -27.11 -27.90 13.69
CA PHE A 145 -26.76 -29.29 13.34
C PHE A 145 -26.78 -30.20 14.55
N THR A 146 -26.29 -29.76 15.70
CA THR A 146 -26.37 -30.56 16.95
C THR A 146 -27.78 -30.69 17.50
N ALA A 147 -28.64 -29.69 17.29
CA ALA A 147 -30.05 -29.75 17.69
C ALA A 147 -30.90 -30.61 16.75
N SER A 148 -30.42 -30.88 15.52
CA SER A 148 -31.19 -31.61 14.48
C SER A 148 -30.92 -33.11 14.46
N ILE A 149 -30.07 -33.67 15.32
CA ILE A 149 -29.85 -35.12 15.42
C ILE A 149 -30.58 -35.65 16.65
N PRO A 150 -31.83 -36.14 16.51
CA PRO A 150 -32.41 -36.98 17.54
C PRO A 150 -31.56 -38.26 17.64
N SER A 151 -31.19 -38.64 18.84
CA SER A 151 -30.56 -39.94 19.07
C SER A 151 -31.48 -41.05 18.66
N MET A 152 -31.34 -41.56 17.43
CA MET A 152 -31.97 -42.82 17.03
C MET A 152 -31.21 -43.95 17.72
N SER A 153 -31.73 -44.43 18.84
CA SER A 153 -31.35 -45.70 19.42
C SER A 153 -31.97 -46.83 18.58
N PHE A 154 -31.15 -47.47 17.75
CA PHE A 154 -31.50 -48.75 17.16
C PHE A 154 -31.29 -49.84 18.20
N SER A 155 -32.38 -50.37 18.79
CA SER A 155 -32.38 -51.64 19.47
C SER A 155 -32.50 -52.75 18.42
N VAL A 156 -31.44 -53.54 18.26
CA VAL A 156 -31.46 -54.78 17.48
C VAL A 156 -32.02 -55.86 18.40
N PHE A 157 -33.17 -56.41 18.03
CA PHE A 157 -33.69 -57.68 18.56
C PHE A 157 -33.04 -58.84 17.83
#